data_609a2352e3b8ba7d899c8206ea3700d5
#
_entry.id   609a2352e3b8ba7d899c8206ea3700d5
#
_cell.length_a   1.000
_cell.length_b   1.000
_cell.length_c   1.000
_cell.angle_alpha   90.00
_cell.angle_beta   90.00
_cell.angle_gamma   90.00
#
_symmetry.space_group_name_H-M   'P 1'
#
loop_
_entity.id
_entity.type
_entity.pdbx_description
1 polymer ?
#
loop_
_entity_poly.entity_id
_entity_poly.type
_entity_poly.pdbx_seq_one_letter_code
_entity_poly.pdbx_strand_id
1 'polypeptide(L)'
;MLQVARLAPTLLAGATERVTEFFGTQAHEGGGFRDRAGNQDLYYSVFGLEGLLALQVSPPTALTTAYLSGFGDGSALDFVHGACLARCWASLDSAMDPADARGLVAAIETCRTTDGGYGPHPEAEHGTIYHSFLALGVYQDLGLTLPDPEGILRVVEGLRTSDGGYANEPNLPMGTTPTTAAAITLFRHLGAPIPEEAGDWLLARAHRDGGFMATCGIELPDLLSTATALHALSGMRVSWEHLREPGLDFLDSLWTGKAFCGSWLDEAEDIEYTYYALLALGHLSL
;
A
#
# COMPACT_ATOMS: atom_id res chain seq x y z
N MET A 1 0.31 -6.51 -5.30
CA MET A 1 1.53 -6.19 -4.53
C MET A 1 2.19 -7.45 -3.96
N LEU A 2 1.60 -8.22 -3.05
CA LEU A 2 2.21 -9.37 -2.38
C LEU A 2 2.89 -10.39 -3.33
N GLN A 3 2.25 -10.76 -4.45
CA GLN A 3 2.83 -11.74 -5.38
C GLN A 3 4.16 -11.27 -5.99
N VAL A 4 4.33 -9.97 -6.21
CA VAL A 4 5.57 -9.39 -6.70
C VAL A 4 6.61 -9.31 -5.58
N ALA A 5 6.22 -8.87 -4.38
CA ALA A 5 7.11 -8.82 -3.22
C ALA A 5 7.74 -10.20 -2.90
N ARG A 6 7.05 -11.31 -3.21
CA ARG A 6 7.59 -12.68 -3.08
C ARG A 6 8.81 -12.98 -3.95
N LEU A 7 9.13 -12.13 -4.90
CA LEU A 7 10.33 -12.23 -5.74
C LEU A 7 11.56 -11.57 -5.10
N ALA A 8 11.36 -10.72 -4.08
CA ALA A 8 12.43 -9.99 -3.39
C ALA A 8 13.57 -10.89 -2.89
N PRO A 9 13.34 -12.11 -2.35
CA PRO A 9 14.43 -12.98 -1.90
C PRO A 9 15.47 -13.28 -2.96
N THR A 10 15.14 -13.19 -4.26
CA THR A 10 16.08 -13.36 -5.37
C THR A 10 17.20 -12.31 -5.33
N LEU A 11 16.89 -11.05 -4.99
CA LEU A 11 17.85 -9.95 -4.88
C LEU A 11 18.40 -9.77 -3.46
N LEU A 12 17.60 -10.08 -2.41
CA LEU A 12 18.08 -10.07 -1.02
C LEU A 12 19.15 -11.13 -0.76
N ALA A 13 19.10 -12.25 -1.47
CA ALA A 13 20.07 -13.35 -1.32
C ALA A 13 20.34 -13.68 0.16
N GLY A 14 21.58 -13.57 0.64
CA GLY A 14 21.98 -13.84 2.01
C GLY A 14 21.43 -12.89 3.08
N ALA A 15 20.75 -11.80 2.70
CA ALA A 15 20.11 -10.86 3.62
C ALA A 15 18.68 -11.31 4.03
N THR A 16 18.08 -12.29 3.33
CA THR A 16 16.69 -12.72 3.57
C THR A 16 16.45 -13.11 5.04
N GLU A 17 17.37 -13.85 5.66
CA GLU A 17 17.25 -14.27 7.07
C GLU A 17 17.21 -13.04 8.00
N ARG A 18 18.08 -12.05 7.79
CA ARG A 18 18.15 -10.84 8.61
C ARG A 18 16.88 -9.99 8.51
N VAL A 19 16.30 -9.88 7.30
CA VAL A 19 15.02 -9.19 7.11
C VAL A 19 13.89 -9.97 7.79
N THR A 20 13.90 -11.30 7.71
CA THR A 20 12.93 -12.16 8.41
C THR A 20 13.02 -11.99 9.92
N GLU A 21 14.24 -12.00 10.49
CA GLU A 21 14.47 -11.77 11.91
C GLU A 21 13.98 -10.37 12.32
N PHE A 22 14.24 -9.34 11.50
CA PHE A 22 13.73 -8.00 11.76
C PHE A 22 12.20 -8.00 11.90
N PHE A 23 11.45 -8.57 10.93
CA PHE A 23 9.99 -8.68 11.04
C PHE A 23 9.58 -9.43 12.32
N GLY A 24 10.29 -10.50 12.69
CA GLY A 24 10.05 -11.25 13.92
C GLY A 24 10.22 -10.39 15.19
N THR A 25 11.21 -9.48 15.22
CA THR A 25 11.43 -8.56 16.36
C THR A 25 10.34 -7.49 16.50
N GLN A 26 9.64 -7.18 15.42
CA GLN A 26 8.54 -6.20 15.40
C GLN A 26 7.19 -6.84 15.76
N ALA A 27 7.09 -8.17 15.84
CA ALA A 27 5.88 -8.83 16.30
C ALA A 27 5.58 -8.45 17.75
N HIS A 28 4.29 -8.15 18.03
CA HIS A 28 3.85 -7.85 19.39
C HIS A 28 3.45 -9.13 20.13
N GLU A 29 3.75 -9.22 21.42
CA GLU A 29 3.45 -10.39 22.26
C GLU A 29 1.95 -10.72 22.38
N GLY A 30 1.09 -9.69 22.21
CA GLY A 30 -0.37 -9.83 22.16
C GLY A 30 -0.91 -10.12 20.74
N GLY A 31 -0.06 -10.38 19.76
CA GLY A 31 -0.43 -10.57 18.35
C GLY A 31 -0.30 -9.30 17.52
N GLY A 32 -0.30 -9.41 16.17
CA GLY A 32 -0.03 -8.29 15.29
C GLY A 32 1.39 -7.74 15.41
N PHE A 33 1.59 -6.49 14.98
CA PHE A 33 2.92 -5.86 14.92
C PHE A 33 2.92 -4.49 15.58
N ARG A 34 4.13 -4.00 15.88
CA ARG A 34 4.38 -2.74 16.58
C ARG A 34 4.52 -1.60 15.58
N ASP A 35 3.99 -0.41 15.99
CA ASP A 35 4.31 0.86 15.36
C ASP A 35 5.73 1.35 15.75
N ARG A 36 6.14 2.51 15.24
CA ARG A 36 7.43 3.13 15.58
C ARG A 36 7.58 3.51 17.07
N ALA A 37 6.46 3.66 17.79
CA ALA A 37 6.46 3.94 19.24
C ALA A 37 6.46 2.66 20.09
N GLY A 38 6.38 1.49 19.44
CA GLY A 38 6.34 0.18 20.09
C GLY A 38 4.95 -0.30 20.48
N ASN A 39 3.87 0.43 20.13
CA ASN A 39 2.50 0.06 20.40
C ASN A 39 2.01 -0.96 19.36
N GLN A 40 1.09 -1.83 19.79
CA GLN A 40 0.39 -2.74 18.90
C GLN A 40 -0.53 -1.96 17.95
N ASP A 41 -0.42 -2.19 16.63
CA ASP A 41 -1.11 -1.40 15.63
C ASP A 41 -1.59 -2.23 14.43
N LEU A 42 -2.82 -1.99 13.95
CA LEU A 42 -3.40 -2.71 12.81
C LEU A 42 -2.74 -2.30 11.48
N TYR A 43 -2.41 -1.03 11.31
CA TYR A 43 -1.79 -0.54 10.08
C TYR A 43 -0.41 -1.20 9.89
N TYR A 44 0.43 -1.16 10.93
CA TYR A 44 1.72 -1.85 10.90
C TYR A 44 1.59 -3.37 10.82
N SER A 45 0.49 -3.93 11.33
CA SER A 45 0.23 -5.38 11.22
C SER A 45 0.00 -5.84 9.79
N VAL A 46 -0.55 -5.00 8.91
CA VAL A 46 -0.66 -5.33 7.47
C VAL A 46 0.73 -5.57 6.87
N PHE A 47 1.65 -4.63 7.08
CA PHE A 47 3.01 -4.72 6.52
C PHE A 47 3.82 -5.86 7.13
N GLY A 48 3.64 -6.11 8.43
CA GLY A 48 4.30 -7.22 9.12
C GLY A 48 3.86 -8.57 8.59
N LEU A 49 2.56 -8.78 8.42
CA LEU A 49 2.00 -10.02 7.88
C LEU A 49 2.39 -10.21 6.40
N GLU A 50 2.17 -9.20 5.57
CA GLU A 50 2.51 -9.27 4.15
C GLU A 50 4.03 -9.38 3.93
N GLY A 51 4.85 -8.76 4.78
CA GLY A 51 6.31 -8.89 4.74
C GLY A 51 6.77 -10.33 5.02
N LEU A 52 6.24 -10.97 6.06
CA LEU A 52 6.52 -12.39 6.33
C LEU A 52 6.07 -13.28 5.17
N LEU A 53 4.86 -13.05 4.64
CA LEU A 53 4.33 -13.80 3.49
C LEU A 53 5.17 -13.58 2.21
N ALA A 54 5.70 -12.38 2.00
CA ALA A 54 6.60 -12.09 0.90
C ALA A 54 7.92 -12.87 1.03
N LEU A 55 8.43 -13.02 2.25
CA LEU A 55 9.61 -13.82 2.57
C LEU A 55 9.31 -15.33 2.68
N GLN A 56 8.07 -15.75 2.37
CA GLN A 56 7.60 -17.13 2.44
C GLN A 56 7.68 -17.76 3.84
N VAL A 57 7.54 -16.91 4.86
CA VAL A 57 7.49 -17.31 6.28
C VAL A 57 6.05 -17.24 6.77
N SER A 58 5.62 -18.29 7.47
CA SER A 58 4.27 -18.32 8.05
C SER A 58 4.14 -17.32 9.19
N PRO A 59 3.14 -16.40 9.17
CA PRO A 59 2.88 -15.51 10.30
C PRO A 59 2.49 -16.27 11.58
N PRO A 60 2.59 -15.66 12.77
CA PRO A 60 2.15 -16.25 14.04
C PRO A 60 0.62 -16.28 14.15
N THR A 61 -0.03 -17.18 13.38
CA THR A 61 -1.47 -17.18 13.09
C THR A 61 -2.33 -17.16 14.35
N ALA A 62 -2.06 -18.00 15.35
CA ALA A 62 -2.91 -18.12 16.54
C ALA A 62 -2.99 -16.81 17.35
N LEU A 63 -1.85 -16.17 17.60
CA LEU A 63 -1.79 -14.88 18.32
C LEU A 63 -2.42 -13.77 17.50
N THR A 64 -2.15 -13.72 16.20
CA THR A 64 -2.70 -12.72 15.30
C THR A 64 -4.22 -12.88 15.18
N THR A 65 -4.74 -14.10 15.04
CA THR A 65 -6.19 -14.37 15.03
C THR A 65 -6.85 -13.88 16.31
N ALA A 66 -6.27 -14.15 17.48
CA ALA A 66 -6.80 -13.67 18.76
C ALA A 66 -6.83 -12.13 18.84
N TYR A 67 -5.76 -11.47 18.36
CA TYR A 67 -5.70 -10.01 18.28
C TYR A 67 -6.77 -9.44 17.36
N LEU A 68 -6.90 -9.94 16.14
CA LEU A 68 -7.87 -9.46 15.17
C LEU A 68 -9.32 -9.70 15.62
N SER A 69 -9.60 -10.83 16.26
CA SER A 69 -10.93 -11.15 16.80
C SER A 69 -11.37 -10.14 17.89
N GLY A 70 -10.42 -9.48 18.56
CA GLY A 70 -10.71 -8.44 19.56
C GLY A 70 -11.37 -7.19 18.98
N PHE A 71 -11.29 -6.97 17.67
CA PHE A 71 -11.93 -5.82 16.99
C PHE A 71 -13.36 -6.11 16.53
N GLY A 72 -13.81 -7.38 16.57
CA GLY A 72 -15.15 -7.79 16.15
C GLY A 72 -15.45 -7.28 14.73
N ASP A 73 -16.55 -6.56 14.57
CA ASP A 73 -17.00 -5.98 13.31
C ASP A 73 -16.27 -4.69 12.89
N GLY A 74 -15.27 -4.25 13.65
CA GLY A 74 -14.51 -3.05 13.35
C GLY A 74 -15.26 -1.72 13.50
N SER A 75 -16.49 -1.71 14.03
CA SER A 75 -17.31 -0.49 14.14
C SER A 75 -16.72 0.62 15.04
N ALA A 76 -15.76 0.28 15.89
CA ALA A 76 -15.02 1.24 16.71
C ALA A 76 -13.74 1.79 16.02
N LEU A 77 -13.40 1.31 14.84
CA LEU A 77 -12.22 1.70 14.07
C LEU A 77 -12.55 2.87 13.14
N ASP A 78 -11.52 3.67 12.84
CA ASP A 78 -11.60 4.57 11.69
C ASP A 78 -11.53 3.78 10.36
N PHE A 79 -11.74 4.49 9.25
CA PHE A 79 -11.78 3.87 7.93
C PHE A 79 -10.49 3.10 7.58
N VAL A 80 -9.34 3.69 7.87
CA VAL A 80 -8.04 3.10 7.51
C VAL A 80 -7.79 1.83 8.31
N HIS A 81 -8.01 1.87 9.62
CA HIS A 81 -7.85 0.69 10.48
C HIS A 81 -8.89 -0.40 10.18
N GLY A 82 -10.13 -0.01 9.78
CA GLY A 82 -11.13 -0.96 9.28
C GLY A 82 -10.66 -1.69 8.02
N ALA A 83 -10.08 -0.96 7.07
CA ALA A 83 -9.48 -1.56 5.87
C ALA A 83 -8.26 -2.46 6.21
N CYS A 84 -7.44 -2.04 7.16
CA CYS A 84 -6.32 -2.84 7.66
C CYS A 84 -6.81 -4.14 8.33
N LEU A 85 -7.92 -4.09 9.07
CA LEU A 85 -8.52 -5.29 9.68
C LEU A 85 -8.89 -6.34 8.62
N ALA A 86 -9.57 -5.92 7.53
CA ALA A 86 -9.90 -6.81 6.41
C ALA A 86 -8.65 -7.42 5.79
N ARG A 87 -7.63 -6.60 5.52
CA ARG A 87 -6.36 -7.04 4.92
C ARG A 87 -5.59 -8.00 5.82
N CYS A 88 -5.54 -7.76 7.13
CA CYS A 88 -4.91 -8.67 8.07
C CYS A 88 -5.59 -10.04 8.07
N TRP A 89 -6.92 -10.09 8.08
CA TRP A 89 -7.67 -11.34 7.97
C TRP A 89 -7.40 -12.08 6.65
N ALA A 90 -7.37 -11.35 5.53
CA ALA A 90 -7.05 -11.93 4.21
C ALA A 90 -5.61 -12.47 4.12
N SER A 91 -4.71 -12.01 4.99
CA SER A 91 -3.32 -12.47 5.07
C SER A 91 -3.14 -13.72 5.93
N LEU A 92 -4.21 -14.23 6.56
CA LEU A 92 -4.18 -15.45 7.38
C LEU A 92 -4.89 -16.61 6.68
N ASP A 93 -4.56 -17.84 7.06
CA ASP A 93 -5.28 -19.06 6.65
C ASP A 93 -6.64 -19.25 7.39
N SER A 94 -7.14 -18.18 8.01
CA SER A 94 -8.41 -18.15 8.73
C SER A 94 -9.26 -16.98 8.26
N ALA A 95 -10.57 -17.18 8.16
CA ALA A 95 -11.50 -16.16 7.72
C ALA A 95 -12.08 -15.38 8.91
N MET A 96 -12.37 -14.09 8.69
CA MET A 96 -13.19 -13.28 9.59
C MET A 96 -14.59 -13.88 9.75
N ASP A 97 -15.18 -13.76 10.94
CA ASP A 97 -16.56 -14.19 11.15
C ASP A 97 -17.51 -13.49 10.14
N PRO A 98 -18.45 -14.21 9.50
CA PRO A 98 -19.31 -13.60 8.49
C PRO A 98 -20.24 -12.48 9.03
N ALA A 99 -20.55 -12.46 10.33
CA ALA A 99 -21.31 -11.36 10.93
C ALA A 99 -20.42 -10.12 11.10
N ASP A 100 -19.19 -10.32 11.57
CA ASP A 100 -18.21 -9.24 11.71
C ASP A 100 -17.84 -8.66 10.35
N ALA A 101 -17.63 -9.49 9.33
CA ALA A 101 -17.37 -9.04 7.96
C ALA A 101 -18.50 -8.15 7.41
N ARG A 102 -19.77 -8.51 7.66
CA ARG A 102 -20.92 -7.67 7.27
C ARG A 102 -20.94 -6.35 8.03
N GLY A 103 -20.62 -6.38 9.33
CA GLY A 103 -20.53 -5.17 10.16
C GLY A 103 -19.42 -4.23 9.67
N LEU A 104 -18.25 -4.78 9.36
CA LEU A 104 -17.13 -4.02 8.82
C LEU A 104 -17.50 -3.35 7.48
N VAL A 105 -18.10 -4.09 6.55
CA VAL A 105 -18.57 -3.51 5.28
C VAL A 105 -19.61 -2.42 5.53
N ALA A 106 -20.55 -2.61 6.47
CA ALA A 106 -21.53 -1.58 6.81
C ALA A 106 -20.85 -0.31 7.37
N ALA A 107 -19.82 -0.45 8.20
CA ALA A 107 -19.05 0.69 8.70
C ALA A 107 -18.29 1.43 7.56
N ILE A 108 -17.63 0.71 6.65
CA ILE A 108 -16.99 1.28 5.46
C ILE A 108 -18.01 2.03 4.57
N GLU A 109 -19.20 1.45 4.36
CA GLU A 109 -20.26 2.08 3.55
C GLU A 109 -20.79 3.38 4.15
N THR A 110 -20.68 3.60 5.45
CA THR A 110 -21.06 4.92 6.04
C THR A 110 -20.20 6.06 5.52
N CYS A 111 -19.00 5.76 5.05
CA CYS A 111 -18.04 6.74 4.49
C CYS A 111 -18.16 6.91 2.96
N ARG A 112 -19.19 6.30 2.34
CA ARG A 112 -19.49 6.53 0.93
C ARG A 112 -19.97 7.95 0.72
N THR A 113 -19.35 8.66 -0.19
CA THR A 113 -19.65 10.05 -0.53
C THR A 113 -20.69 10.16 -1.65
N THR A 114 -21.34 11.32 -1.78
CA THR A 114 -22.40 11.55 -2.76
C THR A 114 -21.92 11.53 -4.21
N ASP A 115 -20.62 11.72 -4.45
CA ASP A 115 -19.98 11.61 -5.76
C ASP A 115 -19.70 10.15 -6.17
N GLY A 116 -19.89 9.21 -5.25
CA GLY A 116 -19.75 7.77 -5.48
C GLY A 116 -18.44 7.16 -5.04
N GLY A 117 -17.52 7.95 -4.48
CA GLY A 117 -16.27 7.48 -3.87
C GLY A 117 -16.43 7.16 -2.39
N TYR A 118 -15.28 7.14 -1.70
CA TYR A 118 -15.19 7.00 -0.25
C TYR A 118 -14.32 8.11 0.33
N GLY A 119 -14.78 8.67 1.45
CA GLY A 119 -14.07 9.68 2.22
C GLY A 119 -13.50 9.13 3.53
N PRO A 120 -12.77 9.97 4.29
CA PRO A 120 -12.15 9.57 5.56
C PRO A 120 -13.16 9.33 6.70
N HIS A 121 -14.36 9.88 6.61
CA HIS A 121 -15.41 9.81 7.62
C HIS A 121 -16.80 10.03 6.97
N PRO A 122 -17.91 9.71 7.67
CA PRO A 122 -19.25 9.77 7.09
C PRO A 122 -19.72 11.15 6.60
N GLU A 123 -19.17 12.24 7.15
CA GLU A 123 -19.51 13.61 6.77
C GLU A 123 -18.59 14.18 5.67
N ALA A 124 -17.74 13.35 5.04
CA ALA A 124 -16.86 13.80 3.97
C ALA A 124 -17.67 14.25 2.75
N GLU A 125 -17.37 15.45 2.25
CA GLU A 125 -18.09 16.05 1.10
C GLU A 125 -17.70 15.37 -0.22
N HIS A 126 -16.45 14.84 -0.31
CA HIS A 126 -15.87 14.27 -1.51
C HIS A 126 -15.17 12.94 -1.22
N GLY A 127 -15.24 12.03 -2.17
CA GLY A 127 -14.41 10.84 -2.19
C GLY A 127 -12.95 11.18 -2.47
N THR A 128 -12.03 10.38 -1.94
CA THR A 128 -10.60 10.48 -2.26
C THR A 128 -10.14 9.22 -2.98
N ILE A 129 -9.06 9.32 -3.72
CA ILE A 129 -8.43 8.16 -4.38
C ILE A 129 -7.95 7.16 -3.33
N TYR A 130 -7.34 7.64 -2.25
CA TYR A 130 -6.82 6.79 -1.18
C TYR A 130 -7.91 5.95 -0.50
N HIS A 131 -9.00 6.60 -0.04
CA HIS A 131 -10.08 5.87 0.63
C HIS A 131 -10.86 4.96 -0.34
N SER A 132 -11.04 5.37 -1.59
CA SER A 132 -11.64 4.52 -2.63
C SER A 132 -10.76 3.30 -2.96
N PHE A 133 -9.44 3.46 -2.96
CA PHE A 133 -8.49 2.36 -3.13
C PHE A 133 -8.54 1.38 -1.95
N LEU A 134 -8.60 1.88 -0.71
CA LEU A 134 -8.77 1.05 0.48
C LEU A 134 -10.11 0.31 0.48
N ALA A 135 -11.21 1.00 0.11
CA ALA A 135 -12.54 0.37 -0.02
C ALA A 135 -12.51 -0.80 -1.00
N LEU A 136 -11.95 -0.59 -2.21
CA LEU A 136 -11.77 -1.69 -3.17
C LEU A 136 -11.01 -2.86 -2.54
N GLY A 137 -9.95 -2.57 -1.77
CA GLY A 137 -9.19 -3.57 -1.02
C GLY A 137 -10.07 -4.37 -0.06
N VAL A 138 -10.90 -3.70 0.75
CA VAL A 138 -11.82 -4.35 1.70
C VAL A 138 -12.75 -5.35 0.98
N TYR A 139 -13.37 -4.93 -0.12
CA TYR A 139 -14.26 -5.80 -0.90
C TYR A 139 -13.53 -7.00 -1.49
N GLN A 140 -12.32 -6.80 -2.00
CA GLN A 140 -11.49 -7.89 -2.53
C GLN A 140 -11.04 -8.86 -1.44
N ASP A 141 -10.62 -8.36 -0.29
CA ASP A 141 -10.13 -9.15 0.84
C ASP A 141 -11.22 -10.01 1.47
N LEU A 142 -12.45 -9.49 1.50
CA LEU A 142 -13.62 -10.22 1.99
C LEU A 142 -14.32 -11.06 0.90
N GLY A 143 -13.81 -11.06 -0.35
CA GLY A 143 -14.39 -11.80 -1.46
C GLY A 143 -15.77 -11.28 -1.90
N LEU A 144 -16.02 -9.99 -1.71
CA LEU A 144 -17.28 -9.33 -2.00
C LEU A 144 -17.22 -8.48 -3.28
N THR A 145 -18.37 -8.18 -3.87
CA THR A 145 -18.48 -7.31 -5.04
C THR A 145 -18.62 -5.85 -4.60
N LEU A 146 -17.77 -4.98 -5.11
CA LEU A 146 -17.86 -3.53 -4.89
C LEU A 146 -19.15 -2.98 -5.51
N PRO A 147 -20.00 -2.22 -4.78
CA PRO A 147 -21.37 -1.89 -5.22
C PRO A 147 -21.43 -0.83 -6.33
N ASP A 148 -20.54 0.14 -6.40
CA ASP A 148 -20.56 1.21 -7.43
C ASP A 148 -19.15 1.49 -7.99
N PRO A 149 -18.62 0.63 -8.84
CA PRO A 149 -17.30 0.84 -9.44
C PRO A 149 -17.25 2.10 -10.33
N GLU A 150 -18.36 2.45 -11.00
CA GLU A 150 -18.43 3.63 -11.85
C GLU A 150 -18.37 4.94 -11.04
N GLY A 151 -18.92 4.95 -9.83
CA GLY A 151 -18.81 6.06 -8.91
C GLY A 151 -17.36 6.35 -8.53
N ILE A 152 -16.61 5.30 -8.18
CA ILE A 152 -15.18 5.42 -7.88
C ILE A 152 -14.43 5.95 -9.11
N LEU A 153 -14.71 5.44 -10.30
CA LEU A 153 -14.02 5.93 -11.51
C LEU A 153 -14.30 7.42 -11.75
N ARG A 154 -15.55 7.89 -11.55
CA ARG A 154 -15.86 9.34 -11.65
C ARG A 154 -15.06 10.18 -10.67
N VAL A 155 -14.91 9.71 -9.42
CA VAL A 155 -14.09 10.39 -8.41
C VAL A 155 -12.62 10.44 -8.83
N VAL A 156 -12.06 9.32 -9.28
CA VAL A 156 -10.67 9.26 -9.75
C VAL A 156 -10.43 10.24 -10.90
N GLU A 157 -11.31 10.25 -11.91
CA GLU A 157 -11.21 11.17 -13.04
C GLU A 157 -11.31 12.64 -12.59
N GLY A 158 -12.19 12.96 -11.63
CA GLY A 158 -12.37 14.29 -11.07
C GLY A 158 -11.18 14.79 -10.24
N LEU A 159 -10.31 13.90 -9.78
CA LEU A 159 -9.14 14.22 -8.96
C LEU A 159 -7.83 14.27 -9.76
N ARG A 160 -7.91 14.27 -11.10
CA ARG A 160 -6.76 14.52 -11.97
C ARG A 160 -6.30 15.99 -11.83
N THR A 161 -5.01 16.16 -11.61
CA THR A 161 -4.40 17.47 -11.42
C THR A 161 -3.97 18.12 -12.74
N SER A 162 -3.73 19.43 -12.74
CA SER A 162 -3.35 20.16 -13.95
C SER A 162 -1.97 19.78 -14.50
N ASP A 163 -1.11 19.17 -13.67
CA ASP A 163 0.19 18.64 -14.08
C ASP A 163 0.11 17.22 -14.68
N GLY A 164 -1.09 16.63 -14.71
CA GLY A 164 -1.36 15.33 -15.31
C GLY A 164 -1.31 14.14 -14.33
N GLY A 165 -0.92 14.38 -13.07
CA GLY A 165 -0.98 13.38 -12.00
C GLY A 165 -2.36 13.32 -11.32
N TYR A 166 -2.39 12.74 -10.13
CA TYR A 166 -3.61 12.62 -9.32
C TYR A 166 -3.35 13.02 -7.87
N ALA A 167 -4.35 13.64 -7.23
CA ALA A 167 -4.32 14.07 -5.84
C ALA A 167 -5.53 13.54 -5.07
N ASN A 168 -5.50 13.58 -3.73
CA ASN A 168 -6.64 13.16 -2.90
C ASN A 168 -7.67 14.28 -2.68
N GLU A 169 -7.30 15.51 -2.97
CA GLU A 169 -8.17 16.68 -2.80
C GLU A 169 -8.45 17.32 -4.16
N PRO A 170 -9.69 17.82 -4.39
CA PRO A 170 -10.03 18.49 -5.62
C PRO A 170 -9.26 19.84 -5.76
N ASN A 171 -9.05 20.26 -7.00
CA ASN A 171 -8.41 21.55 -7.34
C ASN A 171 -6.94 21.70 -6.88
N LEU A 172 -6.27 20.65 -6.49
CA LEU A 172 -4.82 20.72 -6.28
C LEU A 172 -4.09 20.80 -7.63
N PRO A 173 -3.05 21.65 -7.73
CA PRO A 173 -2.34 21.85 -9.00
C PRO A 173 -1.39 20.69 -9.34
N MET A 174 -0.97 19.91 -8.35
CA MET A 174 0.04 18.87 -8.50
C MET A 174 -0.43 17.54 -7.91
N GLY A 175 -0.14 16.47 -8.62
CA GLY A 175 -0.33 15.11 -8.15
C GLY A 175 0.79 14.64 -7.22
N THR A 176 0.54 13.50 -6.55
CA THR A 176 1.58 12.76 -5.82
C THR A 176 1.78 11.38 -6.42
N THR A 177 2.99 10.86 -6.32
CA THR A 177 3.35 9.54 -6.87
C THR A 177 2.50 8.42 -6.26
N PRO A 178 2.33 8.31 -4.92
CA PRO A 178 1.48 7.26 -4.36
C PRO A 178 0.02 7.38 -4.77
N THR A 179 -0.53 8.60 -4.84
CA THR A 179 -1.93 8.81 -5.24
C THR A 179 -2.14 8.50 -6.73
N THR A 180 -1.19 8.90 -7.59
CA THR A 180 -1.24 8.56 -9.02
C THR A 180 -1.14 7.06 -9.24
N ALA A 181 -0.28 6.37 -8.50
CA ALA A 181 -0.16 4.91 -8.53
C ALA A 181 -1.45 4.21 -8.05
N ALA A 182 -2.10 4.74 -7.01
CA ALA A 182 -3.40 4.24 -6.53
C ALA A 182 -4.50 4.45 -7.58
N ALA A 183 -4.56 5.61 -8.25
CA ALA A 183 -5.49 5.89 -9.35
C ALA A 183 -5.32 4.88 -10.50
N ILE A 184 -4.09 4.64 -10.94
CA ILE A 184 -3.78 3.64 -11.97
C ILE A 184 -4.24 2.24 -11.54
N THR A 185 -4.03 1.91 -10.27
CA THR A 185 -4.45 0.62 -9.72
C THR A 185 -5.97 0.49 -9.72
N LEU A 186 -6.71 1.55 -9.36
CA LEU A 186 -8.17 1.60 -9.43
C LEU A 186 -8.66 1.41 -10.87
N PHE A 187 -8.16 2.18 -11.84
CA PHE A 187 -8.53 2.00 -13.26
C PHE A 187 -8.33 0.55 -13.70
N ARG A 188 -7.17 -0.04 -13.41
CA ARG A 188 -6.85 -1.41 -13.78
C ARG A 188 -7.80 -2.44 -13.17
N HIS A 189 -8.05 -2.36 -11.87
CA HIS A 189 -8.89 -3.33 -11.16
C HIS A 189 -10.37 -3.19 -11.52
N LEU A 190 -10.81 -1.98 -11.86
CA LEU A 190 -12.19 -1.71 -12.28
C LEU A 190 -12.40 -1.87 -13.78
N GLY A 191 -11.35 -2.28 -14.54
CA GLY A 191 -11.43 -2.56 -15.96
C GLY A 191 -11.60 -1.33 -16.85
N ALA A 192 -11.26 -0.15 -16.34
CA ALA A 192 -11.31 1.11 -17.09
C ALA A 192 -9.99 1.39 -17.84
N PRO A 193 -10.03 2.15 -18.96
CA PRO A 193 -8.83 2.59 -19.65
C PRO A 193 -7.95 3.44 -18.74
N ILE A 194 -6.66 3.14 -18.70
CA ILE A 194 -5.68 3.94 -17.95
C ILE A 194 -5.13 5.01 -18.89
N PRO A 195 -5.15 6.32 -18.54
CA PRO A 195 -4.54 7.36 -19.34
C PRO A 195 -3.03 7.12 -19.50
N GLU A 196 -2.55 7.11 -20.76
CA GLU A 196 -1.13 6.86 -21.06
C GLU A 196 -0.22 7.90 -20.40
N GLU A 197 -0.67 9.16 -20.34
CA GLU A 197 0.05 10.27 -19.74
C GLU A 197 0.32 10.08 -18.24
N ALA A 198 -0.45 9.23 -17.54
CA ALA A 198 -0.19 8.91 -16.14
C ALA A 198 1.10 8.10 -15.97
N GLY A 199 1.44 7.26 -16.94
CA GLY A 199 2.71 6.55 -17.00
C GLY A 199 3.89 7.49 -17.24
N ASP A 200 3.77 8.41 -18.19
CA ASP A 200 4.79 9.43 -18.47
C ASP A 200 4.98 10.35 -17.27
N TRP A 201 3.88 10.70 -16.60
CA TRP A 201 3.93 11.50 -15.37
C TRP A 201 4.71 10.78 -14.27
N LEU A 202 4.50 9.49 -14.06
CA LEU A 202 5.27 8.69 -13.09
C LEU A 202 6.75 8.60 -13.48
N LEU A 203 7.06 8.31 -14.75
CA LEU A 203 8.45 8.27 -15.22
C LEU A 203 9.19 9.58 -14.97
N ALA A 204 8.49 10.73 -15.13
CA ALA A 204 9.06 12.04 -14.84
C ALA A 204 9.33 12.29 -13.33
N ARG A 205 8.88 11.42 -12.44
CA ARG A 205 9.20 11.44 -10.99
C ARG A 205 10.43 10.60 -10.64
N ALA A 206 11.00 9.85 -11.58
CA ALA A 206 12.23 9.12 -11.33
C ALA A 206 13.36 10.11 -10.98
N HIS A 207 14.06 9.83 -9.87
CA HIS A 207 15.23 10.62 -9.48
C HIS A 207 16.48 10.12 -10.23
N ARG A 208 17.38 11.03 -10.56
CA ARG A 208 18.61 10.71 -11.32
C ARG A 208 19.52 9.70 -10.61
N ASP A 209 19.56 9.72 -9.27
CA ASP A 209 20.36 8.83 -8.43
C ASP A 209 19.52 7.62 -7.95
N GLY A 210 18.39 7.34 -8.60
CA GLY A 210 17.49 6.23 -8.32
C GLY A 210 16.31 6.56 -7.41
N GLY A 211 15.31 5.66 -7.43
CA GLY A 211 14.06 5.86 -6.72
C GLY A 211 13.12 6.86 -7.39
N PHE A 212 11.98 7.14 -6.76
CA PHE A 212 10.97 8.07 -7.24
C PHE A 212 10.63 9.11 -6.18
N MET A 213 10.44 10.34 -6.62
CA MET A 213 10.04 11.47 -5.77
C MET A 213 8.53 11.46 -5.52
N ALA A 214 8.10 11.92 -4.34
CA ALA A 214 6.68 11.96 -3.97
C ALA A 214 5.86 12.93 -4.84
N THR A 215 6.44 14.05 -5.27
CA THR A 215 5.80 15.05 -6.11
C THR A 215 6.83 15.91 -6.84
N CYS A 216 6.34 16.78 -7.74
CA CYS A 216 7.19 17.75 -8.42
C CYS A 216 7.80 18.76 -7.42
N GLY A 217 9.08 19.10 -7.62
CA GLY A 217 9.79 20.09 -6.79
C GLY A 217 10.33 19.60 -5.46
N ILE A 218 10.15 18.33 -5.12
CA ILE A 218 10.85 17.66 -4.02
C ILE A 218 11.94 16.78 -4.62
N GLU A 219 13.21 17.17 -4.44
CA GLU A 219 14.37 16.44 -4.98
C GLU A 219 14.86 15.36 -3.99
N LEU A 220 13.95 14.69 -3.33
CA LEU A 220 14.23 13.59 -2.41
C LEU A 220 13.35 12.40 -2.78
N PRO A 221 13.92 11.29 -3.27
CA PRO A 221 13.18 10.06 -3.49
C PRO A 221 12.85 9.39 -2.16
N ASP A 222 11.74 8.67 -2.13
CA ASP A 222 11.33 7.87 -0.98
C ASP A 222 10.87 6.47 -1.41
N LEU A 223 10.86 5.56 -0.46
CA LEU A 223 10.63 4.15 -0.72
C LEU A 223 9.17 3.83 -1.04
N LEU A 224 8.21 4.54 -0.43
CA LEU A 224 6.79 4.43 -0.74
C LEU A 224 6.52 4.85 -2.19
N SER A 225 7.02 6.02 -2.58
CA SER A 225 6.88 6.53 -3.95
C SER A 225 7.55 5.58 -4.95
N THR A 226 8.71 5.06 -4.63
CA THR A 226 9.47 4.12 -5.49
C THR A 226 8.70 2.82 -5.70
N ALA A 227 8.27 2.16 -4.63
CA ALA A 227 7.57 0.88 -4.71
C ALA A 227 6.22 1.00 -5.43
N THR A 228 5.46 2.06 -5.15
CA THR A 228 4.14 2.27 -5.76
C THR A 228 4.24 2.68 -7.23
N ALA A 229 5.23 3.52 -7.62
CA ALA A 229 5.49 3.86 -9.01
C ALA A 229 5.87 2.63 -9.84
N LEU A 230 6.84 1.83 -9.39
CA LEU A 230 7.24 0.59 -10.06
C LEU A 230 6.05 -0.36 -10.23
N HIS A 231 5.19 -0.49 -9.19
CA HIS A 231 4.00 -1.32 -9.26
C HIS A 231 2.99 -0.82 -10.29
N ALA A 232 2.74 0.48 -10.36
CA ALA A 232 1.82 1.09 -11.30
C ALA A 232 2.35 0.98 -12.74
N LEU A 233 3.61 1.37 -12.99
CA LEU A 233 4.26 1.30 -14.31
C LEU A 233 4.26 -0.14 -14.86
N SER A 234 4.61 -1.13 -14.02
CA SER A 234 4.54 -2.54 -14.39
C SER A 234 3.11 -2.96 -14.73
N GLY A 235 2.11 -2.50 -13.96
CA GLY A 235 0.70 -2.75 -14.22
C GLY A 235 0.20 -2.16 -15.53
N MET A 236 0.74 -1.03 -15.95
CA MET A 236 0.49 -0.37 -17.25
C MET A 236 1.31 -0.99 -18.40
N ARG A 237 2.30 -1.83 -18.10
CA ARG A 237 3.30 -2.34 -19.06
C ARG A 237 4.14 -1.22 -19.70
N VAL A 238 4.36 -0.15 -18.97
CA VAL A 238 5.30 0.91 -19.37
C VAL A 238 6.70 0.44 -19.06
N SER A 239 7.63 0.59 -20.03
CA SER A 239 9.03 0.20 -19.84
C SER A 239 9.73 1.17 -18.89
N TRP A 240 10.39 0.61 -17.87
CA TRP A 240 11.21 1.32 -16.89
C TRP A 240 12.56 0.62 -16.66
N GLU A 241 12.96 -0.29 -17.55
CA GLU A 241 14.17 -1.11 -17.45
C GLU A 241 15.44 -0.25 -17.28
N HIS A 242 15.48 0.94 -17.88
CA HIS A 242 16.59 1.89 -17.75
C HIS A 242 16.74 2.45 -16.33
N LEU A 243 15.73 2.32 -15.46
CA LEU A 243 15.74 2.75 -14.06
C LEU A 243 16.14 1.61 -13.11
N ARG A 244 16.41 0.40 -13.63
CA ARG A 244 16.67 -0.78 -12.81
C ARG A 244 17.91 -0.62 -11.95
N GLU A 245 19.05 -0.34 -12.57
CA GLU A 245 20.32 -0.21 -11.83
C GLU A 245 20.29 0.99 -10.84
N PRO A 246 19.88 2.21 -11.24
CA PRO A 246 19.71 3.30 -10.29
C PRO A 246 18.74 2.97 -9.15
N GLY A 247 17.66 2.23 -9.45
CA GLY A 247 16.70 1.79 -8.44
C GLY A 247 17.30 0.82 -7.42
N LEU A 248 18.15 -0.10 -7.86
CA LEU A 248 18.88 -1.00 -6.96
C LEU A 248 19.90 -0.23 -6.09
N ASP A 249 20.65 0.71 -6.67
CA ASP A 249 21.58 1.57 -5.92
C ASP A 249 20.84 2.39 -4.86
N PHE A 250 19.65 2.93 -5.19
CA PHE A 250 18.81 3.63 -4.23
C PHE A 250 18.38 2.73 -3.07
N LEU A 251 17.89 1.52 -3.36
CA LEU A 251 17.49 0.56 -2.31
C LEU A 251 18.69 0.15 -1.45
N ASP A 252 19.85 -0.09 -2.04
CA ASP A 252 21.06 -0.43 -1.29
C ASP A 252 21.47 0.71 -0.35
N SER A 253 21.31 1.96 -0.77
CA SER A 253 21.58 3.14 0.06
C SER A 253 20.65 3.28 1.28
N LEU A 254 19.48 2.65 1.26
CA LEU A 254 18.52 2.64 2.38
C LEU A 254 18.66 1.41 3.27
N TRP A 255 19.53 0.47 2.92
CA TRP A 255 19.75 -0.76 3.67
C TRP A 255 20.55 -0.53 4.96
N THR A 256 20.01 -0.94 6.11
CA THR A 256 20.62 -0.77 7.44
C THR A 256 21.44 -1.98 7.92
N GLY A 257 21.46 -3.05 7.13
CA GLY A 257 22.03 -4.35 7.53
C GLY A 257 20.98 -5.39 7.94
N LYS A 258 19.72 -5.00 8.21
CA LYS A 258 18.61 -5.90 8.57
C LYS A 258 17.24 -5.43 8.11
N ALA A 259 17.07 -4.13 7.79
CA ALA A 259 15.82 -3.49 7.40
C ALA A 259 16.08 -2.35 6.43
N PHE A 260 15.04 -1.61 6.06
CA PHE A 260 15.17 -0.45 5.18
C PHE A 260 14.57 0.80 5.82
N CYS A 261 15.22 1.94 5.58
CA CYS A 261 14.70 3.26 5.91
C CYS A 261 13.78 3.78 4.81
N GLY A 262 12.94 4.78 5.11
CA GLY A 262 11.98 5.35 4.16
C GLY A 262 12.60 6.26 3.10
N SER A 263 13.67 6.97 3.43
CA SER A 263 14.39 7.89 2.56
C SER A 263 15.79 8.18 3.12
N TRP A 264 16.61 8.93 2.39
CA TRP A 264 17.95 9.34 2.85
C TRP A 264 17.94 10.26 4.10
N LEU A 265 16.79 10.83 4.45
CA LEU A 265 16.62 11.68 5.63
C LEU A 265 15.92 10.97 6.81
N ASP A 266 15.49 9.73 6.62
CA ASP A 266 14.85 8.92 7.65
C ASP A 266 15.82 7.80 8.06
N GLU A 267 16.34 7.88 9.28
CA GLU A 267 17.24 6.85 9.83
C GLU A 267 16.48 5.75 10.58
N ALA A 268 15.14 5.84 10.66
CA ALA A 268 14.33 4.89 11.40
C ALA A 268 14.06 3.63 10.55
N GLU A 269 14.39 2.48 11.13
CA GLU A 269 13.99 1.19 10.60
C GLU A 269 12.52 0.93 10.93
N ASP A 270 11.71 0.57 9.93
CA ASP A 270 10.35 0.14 10.20
C ASP A 270 9.84 -0.91 9.22
N ILE A 271 8.77 -1.59 9.61
CA ILE A 271 8.22 -2.70 8.82
C ILE A 271 7.49 -2.22 7.59
N GLU A 272 6.89 -1.03 7.60
CA GLU A 272 6.22 -0.46 6.44
C GLU A 272 7.21 -0.25 5.31
N TYR A 273 8.29 0.50 5.56
CA TYR A 273 9.29 0.75 4.53
C TYR A 273 10.07 -0.51 4.16
N THR A 274 10.29 -1.41 5.09
CA THR A 274 10.90 -2.71 4.75
C THR A 274 10.00 -3.52 3.81
N TYR A 275 8.67 -3.49 3.99
CA TYR A 275 7.75 -4.12 3.04
C TYR A 275 7.75 -3.43 1.67
N TYR A 276 7.78 -2.10 1.63
CA TYR A 276 7.91 -1.37 0.35
C TYR A 276 9.23 -1.69 -0.35
N ALA A 277 10.32 -1.91 0.39
CA ALA A 277 11.57 -2.40 -0.19
C ALA A 277 11.39 -3.79 -0.82
N LEU A 278 10.69 -4.72 -0.15
CA LEU A 278 10.39 -6.03 -0.73
C LEU A 278 9.57 -5.91 -2.01
N LEU A 279 8.59 -5.01 -2.05
CA LEU A 279 7.79 -4.77 -3.26
C LEU A 279 8.64 -4.20 -4.40
N ALA A 280 9.49 -3.20 -4.11
CA ALA A 280 10.38 -2.61 -5.09
C ALA A 280 11.41 -3.63 -5.62
N LEU A 281 12.09 -4.37 -4.73
CA LEU A 281 13.02 -5.45 -5.10
C LEU A 281 12.33 -6.51 -5.95
N GLY A 282 11.09 -6.87 -5.62
CA GLY A 282 10.30 -7.81 -6.40
C GLY A 282 10.11 -7.33 -7.85
N HIS A 283 9.81 -6.05 -8.07
CA HIS A 283 9.72 -5.48 -9.43
C HIS A 283 11.07 -5.44 -10.12
N LEU A 284 12.14 -5.02 -9.43
CA LEU A 284 13.48 -4.92 -9.98
C LEU A 284 14.11 -6.29 -10.27
N SER A 285 13.51 -7.40 -9.80
CA SER A 285 13.95 -8.77 -10.08
C SER A 285 13.34 -9.35 -11.37
N LEU A 286 12.33 -8.69 -11.95
CA LEU A 286 11.68 -9.09 -13.19
C LEU A 286 12.47 -8.59 -14.40
#